data_258379013287ed1bcd6e619bb129dd28
#
_entry.id   258379013287ed1bcd6e619bb129dd28
#
_cell.length_a   1.000
_cell.length_b   1.000
_cell.length_c   1.000
_cell.angle_alpha   90.00
_cell.angle_beta   90.00
_cell.angle_gamma   90.00
#
_symmetry.space_group_name_H-M   'P 1'
#
loop_
_entity.id
_entity.type
_entity.pdbx_description
1 polymer ?
#
loop_
_entity_poly.entity_id
_entity_poly.type
_entity_poly.pdbx_seq_one_letter_code
_entity_poly.pdbx_strand_id
1 'polypeptide(L)'
;VNILITGARAPISYEVVQQQVALGRKVYLSDSTKKVSIKKSKFIERFIITTSPRFSTELYIQDINDIIDTYHIDLVIPLNEESFYLSYMKSQINVPVYVEEIQKILSVHNKYNFTKLIDAMGFRVPDTEYIMNQHDLTQFINDYPGNEYIVKQPYGRFGQSVRKLSRMELENQRLIEFPFMIQTLIKGTEWCSYSFAHEGRTLSTSLYLSNTHDSYNCSTHFHSQKNEALQEIIESVIRNLNWSYQIAFDVIQCDTTGEYYFIECNPRATNGALFMQPEVWELKPCTPKYEARQLIFVSLYNFIMRPKKHNLERLKYGKDIFWHPSEKGIFFEQLISGAQWWLTAKSLKTTVNTITTYDIE
;
A
#
# COMPACT_ATOMS: atom_id res chain seq x y z
N VAL A 1 -8.35 25.85 5.88
CA VAL A 1 -7.17 24.99 6.03
C VAL A 1 -6.79 24.47 4.65
N ASN A 2 -5.53 24.68 4.25
CA ASN A 2 -4.97 24.28 2.97
C ASN A 2 -4.14 22.99 3.16
N ILE A 3 -4.45 21.94 2.39
CA ILE A 3 -3.81 20.64 2.52
C ILE A 3 -3.03 20.34 1.24
N LEU A 4 -1.77 19.92 1.38
CA LEU A 4 -1.00 19.33 0.30
C LEU A 4 -1.05 17.81 0.39
N ILE A 5 -1.59 17.15 -0.62
CA ILE A 5 -1.54 15.69 -0.79
C ILE A 5 -0.42 15.38 -1.79
N THR A 6 0.57 14.61 -1.37
CA THR A 6 1.65 14.13 -2.24
C THR A 6 1.36 12.72 -2.75
N GLY A 7 2.12 12.23 -3.75
CA GLY A 7 1.88 10.91 -4.34
C GLY A 7 0.53 10.79 -5.04
N ALA A 8 0.10 11.85 -5.72
CA ALA A 8 -1.23 11.98 -6.31
C ALA A 8 -1.56 10.91 -7.38
N ARG A 9 -0.54 10.15 -7.88
CA ARG A 9 -0.72 9.01 -8.78
C ARG A 9 -1.38 7.80 -8.10
N ALA A 10 -1.34 7.72 -6.76
CA ALA A 10 -1.95 6.63 -6.01
C ALA A 10 -3.44 6.53 -6.31
N PRO A 11 -4.00 5.34 -6.62
CA PRO A 11 -5.42 5.21 -6.95
C PRO A 11 -6.36 5.75 -5.88
N ILE A 12 -5.94 5.67 -4.61
CA ILE A 12 -6.71 6.16 -3.45
C ILE A 12 -6.74 7.69 -3.32
N SER A 13 -5.90 8.41 -4.05
CA SER A 13 -5.78 9.87 -3.93
C SER A 13 -7.09 10.60 -4.14
N TYR A 14 -7.96 10.09 -5.04
CA TYR A 14 -9.26 10.70 -5.29
C TYR A 14 -10.21 10.59 -4.09
N GLU A 15 -10.23 9.45 -3.39
CA GLU A 15 -11.02 9.29 -2.18
C GLU A 15 -10.52 10.21 -1.06
N VAL A 16 -9.18 10.28 -0.87
CA VAL A 16 -8.59 11.17 0.14
C VAL A 16 -8.88 12.63 -0.16
N VAL A 17 -8.82 13.07 -1.43
CA VAL A 17 -9.26 14.41 -1.85
C VAL A 17 -10.70 14.67 -1.44
N GLN A 18 -11.61 13.74 -1.73
CA GLN A 18 -13.03 13.89 -1.36
C GLN A 18 -13.24 13.98 0.15
N GLN A 19 -12.49 13.19 0.92
CA GLN A 19 -12.51 13.23 2.38
C GLN A 19 -12.04 14.60 2.92
N GLN A 20 -10.97 15.18 2.36
CA GLN A 20 -10.50 16.51 2.76
C GLN A 20 -11.48 17.62 2.40
N VAL A 21 -12.11 17.54 1.23
CA VAL A 21 -13.13 18.50 0.79
C VAL A 21 -14.39 18.39 1.68
N ALA A 22 -14.78 17.19 2.10
CA ALA A 22 -15.89 17.00 3.05
C ALA A 22 -15.63 17.67 4.42
N LEU A 23 -14.36 17.84 4.80
CA LEU A 23 -13.95 18.63 5.98
C LEU A 23 -13.87 20.14 5.73
N GLY A 24 -14.28 20.62 4.54
CA GLY A 24 -14.20 22.03 4.17
C GLY A 24 -12.80 22.54 3.89
N ARG A 25 -11.85 21.66 3.60
CA ARG A 25 -10.45 21.99 3.34
C ARG A 25 -10.19 22.26 1.85
N LYS A 26 -9.28 23.16 1.55
CA LYS A 26 -8.75 23.36 0.18
C LYS A 26 -7.62 22.39 -0.08
N VAL A 27 -7.67 21.71 -1.21
CA VAL A 27 -6.74 20.62 -1.53
C VAL A 27 -5.84 20.99 -2.69
N TYR A 28 -4.55 20.88 -2.46
CA TYR A 28 -3.49 20.95 -3.46
C TYR A 28 -2.91 19.56 -3.64
N LEU A 29 -2.56 19.20 -4.87
CA LEU A 29 -1.94 17.92 -5.18
C LEU A 29 -0.55 18.12 -5.73
N SER A 30 0.37 17.22 -5.36
CA SER A 30 1.68 17.14 -6.03
C SER A 30 2.07 15.71 -6.39
N ASP A 31 2.90 15.62 -7.43
CA ASP A 31 3.50 14.38 -7.90
C ASP A 31 4.71 14.68 -8.79
N SER A 32 5.66 13.77 -8.91
CA SER A 32 6.80 13.86 -9.82
C SER A 32 6.46 13.50 -11.28
N THR A 33 5.22 13.11 -11.56
CA THR A 33 4.75 12.77 -12.92
C THR A 33 3.47 13.49 -13.30
N LYS A 34 3.30 13.74 -14.60
CA LYS A 34 2.03 14.27 -15.17
C LYS A 34 0.96 13.20 -15.41
N LYS A 35 1.27 11.92 -15.20
CA LYS A 35 0.38 10.78 -15.47
C LYS A 35 -0.54 10.50 -14.27
N VAL A 36 -1.22 11.52 -13.78
CA VAL A 36 -2.14 11.49 -12.63
C VAL A 36 -3.56 11.63 -13.12
N SER A 37 -4.43 10.69 -12.78
CA SER A 37 -5.83 10.64 -13.25
C SER A 37 -6.66 11.81 -12.73
N ILE A 38 -6.40 12.28 -11.52
CA ILE A 38 -7.21 13.29 -10.83
C ILE A 38 -6.68 14.73 -10.95
N LYS A 39 -5.64 14.97 -11.76
CA LYS A 39 -5.00 16.29 -11.91
C LYS A 39 -5.92 17.40 -12.41
N LYS A 40 -7.08 17.04 -13.00
CA LYS A 40 -8.11 17.97 -13.50
C LYS A 40 -9.38 17.97 -12.64
N SER A 41 -9.34 17.36 -11.47
CA SER A 41 -10.50 17.37 -10.58
C SER A 41 -10.85 18.78 -10.16
N LYS A 42 -12.15 19.10 -10.12
CA LYS A 42 -12.65 20.37 -9.58
C LYS A 42 -12.62 20.43 -8.05
N PHE A 43 -12.32 19.31 -7.40
CA PHE A 43 -12.15 19.23 -5.95
C PHE A 43 -10.77 19.66 -5.47
N ILE A 44 -9.85 19.97 -6.39
CA ILE A 44 -8.53 20.48 -6.07
C ILE A 44 -8.35 21.91 -6.54
N GLU A 45 -7.60 22.70 -5.78
CA GLU A 45 -7.22 24.05 -6.15
C GLU A 45 -6.15 24.03 -7.25
N ARG A 46 -5.18 23.11 -7.13
CA ARG A 46 -4.08 22.99 -8.08
C ARG A 46 -3.40 21.63 -8.04
N PHE A 47 -2.90 21.18 -9.20
CA PHE A 47 -1.94 20.09 -9.33
C PHE A 47 -0.57 20.65 -9.69
N ILE A 48 0.48 20.25 -8.95
CA ILE A 48 1.84 20.78 -9.04
C ILE A 48 2.80 19.62 -9.33
N ILE A 49 3.73 19.81 -10.25
CA ILE A 49 4.79 18.85 -10.54
C ILE A 49 5.97 19.17 -9.64
N THR A 50 6.48 18.14 -8.96
CA THR A 50 7.69 18.21 -8.14
C THR A 50 8.83 17.43 -8.78
N THR A 51 10.02 17.65 -8.28
CA THR A 51 11.19 16.82 -8.52
C THR A 51 10.93 15.39 -8.02
N SER A 52 11.61 14.40 -8.57
CA SER A 52 11.55 13.01 -8.07
C SER A 52 12.23 12.91 -6.70
N PRO A 53 11.56 12.41 -5.67
CA PRO A 53 12.17 12.24 -4.35
C PRO A 53 13.33 11.26 -4.35
N ARG A 54 13.29 10.22 -5.21
CA ARG A 54 14.36 9.22 -5.32
C ARG A 54 15.63 9.78 -5.93
N PHE A 55 15.52 10.58 -6.99
CA PHE A 55 16.70 11.02 -7.75
C PHE A 55 17.29 12.33 -7.25
N SER A 56 16.52 13.14 -6.52
CA SER A 56 16.95 14.44 -5.99
C SER A 56 16.14 14.80 -4.76
N THR A 57 16.42 14.14 -3.65
CA THR A 57 15.65 14.27 -2.40
C THR A 57 15.66 15.71 -1.88
N GLU A 58 16.81 16.38 -1.88
CA GLU A 58 16.95 17.76 -1.40
C GLU A 58 16.12 18.73 -2.25
N LEU A 59 16.15 18.59 -3.59
CA LEU A 59 15.32 19.42 -4.48
C LEU A 59 13.83 19.11 -4.32
N TYR A 60 13.48 17.85 -4.08
CA TYR A 60 12.10 17.49 -3.77
C TYR A 60 11.59 18.19 -2.51
N ILE A 61 12.39 18.22 -1.44
CA ILE A 61 12.01 18.90 -0.19
C ILE A 61 11.95 20.42 -0.40
N GLN A 62 12.83 20.99 -1.20
CA GLN A 62 12.74 22.40 -1.59
C GLN A 62 11.43 22.68 -2.33
N ASP A 63 11.07 21.86 -3.33
CA ASP A 63 9.79 21.99 -4.04
C ASP A 63 8.59 21.94 -3.08
N ILE A 64 8.62 21.03 -2.09
CA ILE A 64 7.58 20.92 -1.06
C ILE A 64 7.49 22.20 -0.21
N ASN A 65 8.60 22.75 0.24
CA ASN A 65 8.62 24.00 0.99
C ASN A 65 8.17 25.21 0.15
N ASP A 66 8.59 25.30 -1.12
CA ASP A 66 8.12 26.33 -2.06
C ASP A 66 6.60 26.27 -2.28
N ILE A 67 6.03 25.05 -2.34
CA ILE A 67 4.57 24.84 -2.41
C ILE A 67 3.91 25.28 -1.11
N ILE A 68 4.47 24.92 0.05
CA ILE A 68 3.96 25.32 1.37
C ILE A 68 3.89 26.85 1.47
N ASP A 69 4.94 27.54 1.12
CA ASP A 69 5.02 29.00 1.21
C ASP A 69 4.10 29.68 0.20
N THR A 70 4.10 29.19 -1.06
CA THR A 70 3.32 29.80 -2.15
C THR A 70 1.82 29.69 -1.94
N TYR A 71 1.36 28.54 -1.41
CA TYR A 71 -0.08 28.24 -1.29
C TYR A 71 -0.55 28.24 0.17
N HIS A 72 0.30 28.65 1.11
CA HIS A 72 0.00 28.70 2.55
C HIS A 72 -0.58 27.37 3.03
N ILE A 73 0.17 26.29 2.77
CA ILE A 73 -0.22 24.93 3.17
C ILE A 73 -0.10 24.80 4.69
N ASP A 74 -1.11 24.23 5.33
CA ASP A 74 -1.16 23.99 6.78
C ASP A 74 -0.73 22.57 7.17
N LEU A 75 -0.83 21.59 6.22
CA LEU A 75 -0.57 20.18 6.48
C LEU A 75 -0.20 19.45 5.19
N VAL A 76 0.77 18.54 5.26
CA VAL A 76 1.15 17.62 4.18
C VAL A 76 0.69 16.20 4.49
N ILE A 77 0.01 15.55 3.52
CA ILE A 77 -0.47 14.17 3.62
C ILE A 77 0.15 13.33 2.49
N PRO A 78 1.16 12.51 2.77
CA PRO A 78 1.74 11.61 1.78
C PRO A 78 0.88 10.35 1.60
N LEU A 79 0.78 9.85 0.37
CA LEU A 79 -0.04 8.68 0.04
C LEU A 79 0.74 7.50 -0.56
N ASN A 80 2.01 7.68 -0.90
CA ASN A 80 2.80 6.64 -1.55
C ASN A 80 4.23 6.59 -0.94
N GLU A 81 5.21 6.02 -1.63
CA GLU A 81 6.59 5.85 -1.13
C GLU A 81 7.35 7.15 -0.94
N GLU A 82 6.94 8.26 -1.55
CA GLU A 82 7.49 9.57 -1.23
C GLU A 82 7.38 9.91 0.28
N SER A 83 6.49 9.23 1.00
CA SER A 83 6.38 9.30 2.46
C SER A 83 7.68 9.00 3.20
N PHE A 84 8.53 8.10 2.67
CA PHE A 84 9.83 7.78 3.26
C PHE A 84 10.79 8.96 3.22
N TYR A 85 10.83 9.65 2.08
CA TYR A 85 11.67 10.86 1.89
C TYR A 85 11.17 12.03 2.74
N LEU A 86 9.84 12.22 2.80
CA LEU A 86 9.23 13.23 3.66
C LEU A 86 9.49 12.94 5.14
N SER A 87 9.47 11.68 5.55
CA SER A 87 9.82 11.28 6.91
C SER A 87 11.30 11.49 7.21
N TYR A 88 12.19 11.12 6.28
CA TYR A 88 13.64 11.28 6.42
C TYR A 88 14.04 12.74 6.57
N MET A 89 13.41 13.63 5.81
CA MET A 89 13.70 15.07 5.80
C MET A 89 12.67 15.90 6.60
N LYS A 90 11.86 15.27 7.45
CA LYS A 90 10.73 15.88 8.16
C LYS A 90 11.08 17.15 8.91
N SER A 91 12.29 17.19 9.51
CA SER A 91 12.78 18.37 10.24
C SER A 91 13.03 19.61 9.37
N GLN A 92 13.07 19.46 8.04
CA GLN A 92 13.25 20.54 7.09
C GLN A 92 11.93 21.02 6.47
N ILE A 93 10.81 20.45 6.87
CA ILE A 93 9.47 20.81 6.37
C ILE A 93 8.79 21.70 7.43
N ASN A 94 8.36 22.88 7.01
CA ASN A 94 7.90 23.95 7.91
C ASN A 94 6.47 23.75 8.46
N VAL A 95 5.79 22.68 8.10
CA VAL A 95 4.43 22.38 8.55
C VAL A 95 4.31 20.91 8.98
N PRO A 96 3.28 20.51 9.75
CA PRO A 96 3.04 19.12 10.06
C PRO A 96 2.96 18.23 8.81
N VAL A 97 3.56 17.03 8.89
CA VAL A 97 3.48 15.98 7.87
C VAL A 97 2.89 14.74 8.54
N TYR A 98 1.80 14.19 7.98
CA TYR A 98 1.16 13.00 8.51
C TYR A 98 1.91 11.73 8.10
N VAL A 99 3.12 11.62 8.63
CA VAL A 99 4.02 10.48 8.44
C VAL A 99 4.75 10.17 9.75
N GLU A 100 4.98 8.90 10.02
CA GLU A 100 5.71 8.43 11.19
C GLU A 100 7.22 8.74 11.05
N GLU A 101 7.98 8.61 12.13
CA GLU A 101 9.42 8.82 12.15
C GLU A 101 10.15 7.75 11.32
N ILE A 102 11.19 8.16 10.58
CA ILE A 102 11.86 7.31 9.58
C ILE A 102 12.43 6.02 10.18
N GLN A 103 12.94 6.04 11.41
CA GLN A 103 13.48 4.85 12.06
C GLN A 103 12.41 3.78 12.31
N LYS A 104 11.21 4.20 12.71
CA LYS A 104 10.06 3.30 12.86
C LYS A 104 9.60 2.76 11.50
N ILE A 105 9.52 3.63 10.48
CA ILE A 105 9.16 3.22 9.11
C ILE A 105 10.11 2.13 8.62
N LEU A 106 11.42 2.35 8.73
CA LEU A 106 12.44 1.40 8.27
C LEU A 106 12.39 0.07 9.05
N SER A 107 12.05 0.11 10.35
CA SER A 107 11.97 -1.10 11.17
C SER A 107 10.86 -2.06 10.71
N VAL A 108 9.75 -1.54 10.16
CA VAL A 108 8.61 -2.35 9.70
C VAL A 108 8.56 -2.53 8.19
N HIS A 109 9.27 -1.71 7.41
CA HIS A 109 9.28 -1.81 5.94
C HIS A 109 10.08 -3.01 5.43
N ASN A 110 11.20 -3.35 6.08
CA ASN A 110 11.94 -4.56 5.79
C ASN A 110 11.16 -5.79 6.27
N LYS A 111 10.75 -6.68 5.36
CA LYS A 111 9.89 -7.83 5.67
C LYS A 111 10.49 -8.79 6.69
N TYR A 112 11.80 -8.98 6.68
CA TYR A 112 12.49 -9.83 7.65
C TYR A 112 12.50 -9.19 9.05
N ASN A 113 12.90 -7.93 9.13
CA ASN A 113 12.91 -7.19 10.40
C ASN A 113 11.50 -7.07 10.98
N PHE A 114 10.50 -6.81 10.15
CA PHE A 114 9.09 -6.78 10.54
C PHE A 114 8.65 -8.13 11.15
N THR A 115 8.96 -9.24 10.48
CA THR A 115 8.62 -10.57 10.99
C THR A 115 9.24 -10.82 12.37
N LYS A 116 10.53 -10.52 12.55
CA LYS A 116 11.21 -10.67 13.85
C LYS A 116 10.64 -9.74 14.93
N LEU A 117 10.27 -8.50 14.56
CA LEU A 117 9.66 -7.52 15.47
C LEU A 117 8.28 -7.96 15.94
N ILE A 118 7.42 -8.45 15.04
CA ILE A 118 6.07 -8.93 15.37
C ILE A 118 6.13 -10.20 16.24
N ASP A 119 7.03 -11.12 15.91
CA ASP A 119 7.27 -12.33 16.70
C ASP A 119 7.74 -11.99 18.14
N ALA A 120 8.68 -11.06 18.26
CA ALA A 120 9.15 -10.59 19.57
C ALA A 120 8.06 -9.90 20.42
N MET A 121 7.02 -9.37 19.80
CA MET A 121 5.82 -8.83 20.46
C MET A 121 4.80 -9.92 20.84
N GLY A 122 5.07 -11.19 20.50
CA GLY A 122 4.19 -12.33 20.79
C GLY A 122 3.04 -12.53 19.81
N PHE A 123 3.07 -11.86 18.64
CA PHE A 123 2.09 -12.11 17.57
C PHE A 123 2.62 -13.13 16.57
N ARG A 124 1.71 -13.85 15.93
CA ARG A 124 2.09 -14.90 15.00
C ARG A 124 2.60 -14.39 13.68
N VAL A 125 3.67 -15.02 13.23
CA VAL A 125 4.28 -14.86 11.92
C VAL A 125 4.61 -16.24 11.34
N PRO A 126 4.76 -16.42 10.03
CA PRO A 126 5.31 -17.66 9.48
C PRO A 126 6.76 -17.86 9.99
N ASP A 127 7.18 -19.11 10.19
CA ASP A 127 8.59 -19.38 10.43
C ASP A 127 9.42 -18.78 9.31
N THR A 128 10.40 -17.97 9.67
CA THR A 128 11.07 -17.07 8.74
C THR A 128 12.55 -16.99 9.02
N GLU A 129 13.37 -17.18 7.96
CA GLU A 129 14.81 -16.96 8.03
C GLU A 129 15.35 -16.20 6.82
N TYR A 130 16.50 -15.56 7.03
CA TYR A 130 17.26 -14.89 5.97
C TYR A 130 18.39 -15.83 5.53
N ILE A 131 18.34 -16.28 4.30
CA ILE A 131 19.18 -17.33 3.74
C ILE A 131 20.33 -16.68 2.95
N MET A 132 21.55 -16.87 3.44
CA MET A 132 22.77 -16.33 2.85
C MET A 132 23.45 -17.31 1.90
N ASN A 133 23.20 -18.63 2.11
CA ASN A 133 23.87 -19.69 1.37
C ASN A 133 23.09 -21.01 1.45
N GLN A 134 23.58 -22.04 0.76
CA GLN A 134 22.93 -23.36 0.70
C GLN A 134 22.86 -24.09 2.06
N HIS A 135 23.82 -23.85 2.94
CA HIS A 135 23.80 -24.46 4.26
C HIS A 135 22.62 -23.96 5.09
N ASP A 136 22.41 -22.63 5.13
CA ASP A 136 21.31 -22.00 5.82
C ASP A 136 19.97 -22.52 5.29
N LEU A 137 19.84 -22.64 3.96
CA LEU A 137 18.63 -23.18 3.32
C LEU A 137 18.35 -24.62 3.74
N THR A 138 19.39 -25.47 3.75
CA THR A 138 19.25 -26.88 4.17
C THR A 138 18.83 -26.97 5.63
N GLN A 139 19.43 -26.16 6.48
CA GLN A 139 19.08 -26.10 7.89
C GLN A 139 17.61 -25.68 8.07
N PHE A 140 17.17 -24.59 7.43
CA PHE A 140 15.78 -24.12 7.51
C PHE A 140 14.77 -25.20 7.08
N ILE A 141 15.01 -25.90 5.96
CA ILE A 141 14.11 -26.94 5.45
C ILE A 141 14.05 -28.15 6.43
N ASN A 142 15.12 -28.42 7.16
CA ASN A 142 15.15 -29.50 8.15
C ASN A 142 14.43 -29.09 9.45
N ASP A 143 14.63 -27.86 9.90
CA ASP A 143 14.02 -27.34 11.15
C ASP A 143 12.51 -27.09 10.96
N TYR A 144 12.09 -26.70 9.76
CA TYR A 144 10.69 -26.41 9.40
C TYR A 144 10.24 -27.29 8.21
N PRO A 145 10.03 -28.60 8.43
CA PRO A 145 9.68 -29.51 7.34
C PRO A 145 8.30 -29.18 6.75
N GLY A 146 8.27 -28.91 5.46
CA GLY A 146 7.08 -28.60 4.68
C GLY A 146 7.22 -29.04 3.23
N ASN A 147 6.12 -29.01 2.49
CA ASN A 147 6.11 -29.33 1.06
C ASN A 147 6.29 -28.08 0.19
N GLU A 148 5.93 -26.91 0.70
CA GLU A 148 5.90 -25.64 -0.04
C GLU A 148 6.34 -24.49 0.88
N TYR A 149 7.08 -23.55 0.31
CA TYR A 149 7.64 -22.39 1.00
C TYR A 149 7.43 -21.12 0.16
N ILE A 150 7.50 -19.98 0.81
CA ILE A 150 7.53 -18.66 0.16
C ILE A 150 8.95 -18.13 0.19
N VAL A 151 9.48 -17.80 -0.97
CA VAL A 151 10.77 -17.12 -1.15
C VAL A 151 10.50 -15.70 -1.61
N LYS A 152 11.13 -14.72 -0.96
CA LYS A 152 10.97 -13.30 -1.32
C LYS A 152 12.20 -12.48 -0.94
N GLN A 153 12.35 -11.30 -1.56
CA GLN A 153 13.33 -10.32 -1.12
C GLN A 153 12.81 -9.54 0.10
N PRO A 154 13.71 -9.09 1.01
CA PRO A 154 13.33 -8.30 2.18
C PRO A 154 12.62 -7.00 1.82
N TYR A 155 12.99 -6.41 0.71
CA TYR A 155 12.35 -5.25 0.09
C TYR A 155 11.69 -5.66 -1.23
N GLY A 156 10.62 -5.00 -1.60
CA GLY A 156 9.92 -5.24 -2.86
C GLY A 156 8.42 -5.04 -2.74
N ARG A 157 7.78 -4.75 -3.86
CA ARG A 157 6.36 -4.38 -3.98
C ARG A 157 5.64 -5.27 -4.97
N PHE A 158 4.30 -5.21 -4.93
CA PHE A 158 3.42 -5.90 -5.89
C PHE A 158 3.68 -7.40 -6.01
N GLY A 159 4.26 -8.04 -4.99
CA GLY A 159 4.59 -9.47 -5.05
C GLY A 159 5.62 -9.87 -6.11
N GLN A 160 6.32 -8.92 -6.75
CA GLN A 160 7.25 -9.20 -7.86
C GLN A 160 8.39 -10.13 -7.48
N SER A 161 8.86 -10.07 -6.24
CA SER A 161 9.91 -10.95 -5.72
C SER A 161 9.39 -12.18 -4.98
N VAL A 162 8.06 -12.36 -4.88
CA VAL A 162 7.45 -13.46 -4.13
C VAL A 162 7.32 -14.68 -5.04
N ARG A 163 7.92 -15.78 -4.62
CA ARG A 163 7.83 -17.08 -5.32
C ARG A 163 7.39 -18.15 -4.32
N LYS A 164 6.37 -18.90 -4.71
CA LYS A 164 5.99 -20.13 -4.02
C LYS A 164 6.76 -21.28 -4.66
N LEU A 165 7.56 -21.97 -3.87
CA LEU A 165 8.42 -23.06 -4.33
C LEU A 165 8.15 -24.32 -3.49
N SER A 166 8.15 -25.46 -4.15
CA SER A 166 8.17 -26.78 -3.49
C SER A 166 9.55 -27.04 -2.88
N ARG A 167 9.60 -27.97 -1.93
CA ARG A 167 10.88 -28.45 -1.35
C ARG A 167 11.85 -28.89 -2.45
N MET A 168 11.39 -29.65 -3.42
CA MET A 168 12.21 -30.15 -4.53
C MET A 168 12.78 -29.03 -5.39
N GLU A 169 12.01 -27.95 -5.64
CA GLU A 169 12.48 -26.77 -6.38
C GLU A 169 13.52 -25.98 -5.58
N LEU A 170 13.38 -25.91 -4.25
CA LEU A 170 14.37 -25.27 -3.36
C LEU A 170 15.70 -26.03 -3.32
N GLU A 171 15.67 -27.34 -3.36
CA GLU A 171 16.84 -28.19 -3.41
C GLU A 171 17.58 -28.12 -4.77
N ASN A 172 16.91 -27.65 -5.82
CA ASN A 172 17.48 -27.40 -7.13
C ASN A 172 18.15 -26.02 -7.20
N GLN A 173 19.44 -25.94 -6.89
CA GLN A 173 20.26 -24.72 -6.75
C GLN A 173 20.23 -23.75 -7.97
N ARG A 174 19.74 -24.18 -9.14
CA ARG A 174 19.72 -23.33 -10.36
C ARG A 174 18.60 -22.28 -10.37
N LEU A 175 17.68 -22.33 -9.41
CA LEU A 175 16.47 -21.51 -9.43
C LEU A 175 16.52 -20.31 -8.48
N ILE A 176 17.54 -20.21 -7.61
CA ILE A 176 17.55 -19.23 -6.51
C ILE A 176 18.92 -18.57 -6.40
N GLU A 177 18.93 -17.24 -6.38
CA GLU A 177 20.12 -16.42 -6.11
C GLU A 177 20.09 -15.95 -4.65
N PHE A 178 21.18 -16.19 -3.92
CA PHE A 178 21.36 -15.70 -2.56
C PHE A 178 21.83 -14.23 -2.53
N PRO A 179 21.46 -13.44 -1.51
CA PRO A 179 20.62 -13.81 -0.37
C PRO A 179 19.11 -13.61 -0.64
N PHE A 180 18.27 -14.29 0.13
CA PHE A 180 16.82 -14.15 0.10
C PHE A 180 16.19 -14.46 1.46
N MET A 181 14.93 -14.12 1.63
CA MET A 181 14.11 -14.46 2.78
C MET A 181 13.23 -15.66 2.43
N ILE A 182 13.17 -16.66 3.30
CA ILE A 182 12.27 -17.82 3.18
C ILE A 182 11.25 -17.84 4.32
N GLN A 183 10.06 -18.28 4.00
CA GLN A 183 8.97 -18.46 4.98
C GLN A 183 8.26 -19.78 4.77
N THR A 184 7.75 -20.39 5.86
CA THR A 184 6.78 -21.47 5.75
C THR A 184 5.49 -20.95 5.11
N LEU A 185 4.87 -21.76 4.25
CA LEU A 185 3.61 -21.39 3.60
C LEU A 185 2.43 -21.55 4.58
N ILE A 186 1.79 -20.45 4.92
CA ILE A 186 0.50 -20.45 5.60
C ILE A 186 -0.62 -20.51 4.56
N LYS A 187 -1.48 -21.55 4.64
CA LYS A 187 -2.68 -21.66 3.79
C LYS A 187 -3.86 -21.05 4.53
N GLY A 188 -4.56 -20.13 3.86
CA GLY A 188 -5.66 -19.44 4.50
C GLY A 188 -6.25 -18.30 3.70
N THR A 189 -7.09 -17.54 4.37
CA THR A 189 -7.74 -16.35 3.84
C THR A 189 -6.84 -15.14 4.05
N GLU A 190 -6.50 -14.44 2.97
CA GLU A 190 -5.70 -13.21 3.01
C GLU A 190 -6.58 -12.00 3.37
N TRP A 191 -6.22 -11.35 4.46
CA TRP A 191 -6.78 -10.10 4.93
C TRP A 191 -5.79 -8.97 4.74
N CYS A 192 -6.26 -7.85 4.21
CA CYS A 192 -5.52 -6.60 4.22
C CYS A 192 -6.15 -5.67 5.24
N SER A 193 -5.32 -4.96 5.99
CA SER A 193 -5.76 -3.91 6.88
C SER A 193 -5.22 -2.56 6.45
N TYR A 194 -5.89 -1.50 6.87
CA TYR A 194 -5.36 -0.16 6.87
C TYR A 194 -5.86 0.55 8.11
N SER A 195 -4.96 1.14 8.86
CA SER A 195 -5.26 1.87 10.08
C SER A 195 -4.71 3.29 10.02
N PHE A 196 -5.43 4.18 10.67
CA PHE A 196 -4.94 5.50 11.01
C PHE A 196 -4.87 5.61 12.53
N ALA A 197 -3.71 5.99 13.05
CA ALA A 197 -3.43 6.02 14.47
C ALA A 197 -2.80 7.35 14.90
N HIS A 198 -2.76 7.59 16.19
CA HIS A 198 -2.06 8.72 16.79
C HIS A 198 -1.51 8.29 18.14
N GLU A 199 -0.17 8.36 18.28
CA GLU A 199 0.56 7.99 19.50
C GLU A 199 0.15 6.62 20.06
N GLY A 200 0.14 5.59 19.19
CA GLY A 200 -0.22 4.22 19.53
C GLY A 200 -1.72 3.97 19.73
N ARG A 201 -2.56 5.01 19.68
CA ARG A 201 -4.01 4.87 19.73
C ARG A 201 -4.57 4.77 18.31
N THR A 202 -5.21 3.67 18.00
CA THR A 202 -5.93 3.51 16.73
C THR A 202 -7.18 4.39 16.70
N LEU A 203 -7.33 5.16 15.64
CA LEU A 203 -8.49 6.03 15.41
C LEU A 203 -9.51 5.36 14.51
N SER A 204 -9.07 4.57 13.54
CA SER A 204 -9.91 3.74 12.69
C SER A 204 -9.10 2.64 12.05
N THR A 205 -9.70 1.46 11.86
CA THR A 205 -9.11 0.32 11.13
C THR A 205 -10.13 -0.20 10.12
N SER A 206 -9.77 -0.20 8.85
CA SER A 206 -10.51 -0.91 7.82
C SER A 206 -9.87 -2.27 7.55
N LEU A 207 -10.68 -3.31 7.50
CA LEU A 207 -10.30 -4.67 7.14
C LEU A 207 -10.99 -5.04 5.83
N TYR A 208 -10.26 -5.60 4.89
CA TYR A 208 -10.85 -5.98 3.62
C TYR A 208 -10.18 -7.23 3.04
N LEU A 209 -10.96 -7.98 2.27
CA LEU A 209 -10.47 -9.12 1.51
C LEU A 209 -9.97 -8.65 0.14
N SER A 210 -8.81 -9.15 -0.22
CA SER A 210 -8.20 -8.99 -1.53
C SER A 210 -8.59 -10.19 -2.42
N ASN A 211 -9.82 -10.17 -2.93
CA ASN A 211 -10.40 -11.36 -3.58
C ASN A 211 -9.97 -11.58 -5.03
N THR A 212 -9.18 -10.69 -5.61
CA THR A 212 -8.71 -10.81 -6.99
C THR A 212 -7.36 -10.19 -7.19
N HIS A 213 -6.43 -11.03 -7.51
CA HIS A 213 -5.19 -10.60 -8.10
C HIS A 213 -5.38 -10.50 -9.63
N ASP A 214 -4.91 -9.40 -10.22
CA ASP A 214 -4.71 -9.32 -11.66
C ASP A 214 -3.57 -10.25 -12.08
N SER A 215 -3.22 -10.23 -13.38
CA SER A 215 -2.06 -10.97 -13.88
C SER A 215 -0.72 -10.56 -13.26
N TYR A 216 -0.71 -9.52 -12.44
CA TYR A 216 0.45 -8.93 -11.76
C TYR A 216 0.36 -9.01 -10.22
N ASN A 217 -0.52 -9.86 -9.68
CA ASN A 217 -0.77 -10.00 -8.24
C ASN A 217 -1.26 -8.73 -7.53
N CYS A 218 -1.83 -7.76 -8.25
CA CYS A 218 -2.44 -6.57 -7.67
C CYS A 218 -3.95 -6.76 -7.53
N SER A 219 -4.49 -6.39 -6.39
CA SER A 219 -5.93 -6.43 -6.17
C SER A 219 -6.63 -5.33 -6.93
N THR A 220 -7.73 -5.68 -7.58
CA THR A 220 -8.57 -4.76 -8.35
C THR A 220 -9.97 -4.60 -7.79
N HIS A 221 -10.31 -5.42 -6.80
CA HIS A 221 -11.60 -5.45 -6.13
C HIS A 221 -11.39 -5.58 -4.63
N PHE A 222 -11.98 -4.68 -3.87
CA PHE A 222 -11.80 -4.54 -2.43
C PHE A 222 -13.15 -4.60 -1.75
N HIS A 223 -13.29 -5.49 -0.78
CA HIS A 223 -14.52 -5.64 -0.02
C HIS A 223 -14.23 -5.47 1.48
N SER A 224 -14.62 -4.33 2.03
CA SER A 224 -14.46 -4.06 3.46
C SER A 224 -15.41 -4.92 4.28
N GLN A 225 -14.89 -5.56 5.31
CA GLN A 225 -15.61 -6.46 6.19
C GLN A 225 -15.27 -6.21 7.65
N LYS A 226 -16.21 -6.55 8.53
CA LYS A 226 -16.00 -6.54 9.96
C LYS A 226 -15.36 -7.84 10.42
N ASN A 227 -14.27 -7.74 11.19
CA ASN A 227 -13.62 -8.87 11.86
C ASN A 227 -13.03 -8.35 13.17
N GLU A 228 -13.80 -8.46 14.25
CA GLU A 228 -13.45 -7.88 15.56
C GLU A 228 -12.16 -8.49 16.11
N ALA A 229 -12.00 -9.80 15.99
CA ALA A 229 -10.81 -10.49 16.51
C ALA A 229 -9.52 -10.01 15.81
N LEU A 230 -9.54 -9.88 14.48
CA LEU A 230 -8.39 -9.36 13.75
C LEU A 230 -8.16 -7.88 14.05
N GLN A 231 -9.22 -7.08 14.20
CA GLN A 231 -9.11 -5.67 14.54
C GLN A 231 -8.41 -5.48 15.90
N GLU A 232 -8.80 -6.22 16.94
CA GLU A 232 -8.18 -6.16 18.26
C GLU A 232 -6.68 -6.50 18.23
N ILE A 233 -6.30 -7.52 17.43
CA ILE A 233 -4.89 -7.90 17.23
C ILE A 233 -4.11 -6.75 16.56
N ILE A 234 -4.64 -6.16 15.50
CA ILE A 234 -4.02 -5.04 14.79
C ILE A 234 -3.86 -3.81 15.70
N GLU A 235 -4.90 -3.46 16.45
CA GLU A 235 -4.85 -2.36 17.42
C GLU A 235 -3.81 -2.59 18.52
N SER A 236 -3.64 -3.84 18.94
CA SER A 236 -2.60 -4.21 19.89
C SER A 236 -1.18 -4.05 19.29
N VAL A 237 -0.97 -4.46 18.04
CA VAL A 237 0.31 -4.24 17.34
C VAL A 237 0.59 -2.74 17.21
N ILE A 238 -0.36 -1.93 16.79
CA ILE A 238 -0.23 -0.48 16.64
C ILE A 238 0.16 0.17 17.97
N ARG A 239 -0.46 -0.27 19.07
CA ARG A 239 -0.15 0.21 20.42
C ARG A 239 1.28 -0.13 20.83
N ASN A 240 1.71 -1.37 20.61
CA ASN A 240 3.08 -1.81 20.92
C ASN A 240 4.14 -1.07 20.10
N LEU A 241 3.83 -0.74 18.84
CA LEU A 241 4.69 0.08 17.97
C LEU A 241 4.67 1.57 18.38
N ASN A 242 3.74 1.99 19.22
CA ASN A 242 3.45 3.41 19.48
C ASN A 242 3.38 4.22 18.16
N TRP A 243 2.58 3.70 17.21
CA TRP A 243 2.52 4.21 15.84
C TRP A 243 1.64 5.43 15.70
N SER A 244 2.03 6.35 14.81
CA SER A 244 1.21 7.49 14.42
C SER A 244 0.98 7.50 12.91
N TYR A 245 -0.21 7.98 12.51
CA TYR A 245 -0.70 8.13 11.14
C TYR A 245 -0.94 6.80 10.42
N GLN A 246 -0.59 6.69 9.17
CA GLN A 246 -0.99 5.63 8.24
C GLN A 246 -0.14 4.37 8.41
N ILE A 247 -0.78 3.22 8.54
CA ILE A 247 -0.12 1.91 8.54
C ILE A 247 -1.07 0.83 8.01
N ALA A 248 -0.55 -0.13 7.30
CA ALA A 248 -1.31 -1.25 6.77
C ALA A 248 -0.56 -2.57 6.98
N PHE A 249 -1.30 -3.64 7.23
CA PHE A 249 -0.75 -4.97 7.38
C PHE A 249 -1.46 -5.93 6.43
N ASP A 250 -0.68 -6.87 5.88
CA ASP A 250 -1.20 -8.04 5.19
C ASP A 250 -1.09 -9.24 6.14
N VAL A 251 -2.22 -9.95 6.33
CA VAL A 251 -2.39 -10.98 7.36
C VAL A 251 -3.09 -12.19 6.73
N ILE A 252 -2.62 -13.41 7.03
CA ILE A 252 -3.32 -14.64 6.62
C ILE A 252 -4.00 -15.23 7.83
N GLN A 253 -5.32 -15.46 7.73
CA GLN A 253 -6.06 -16.28 8.65
C GLN A 253 -5.92 -17.74 8.23
N CYS A 254 -5.20 -18.53 9.01
CA CYS A 254 -4.92 -19.93 8.73
C CYS A 254 -6.19 -20.78 8.69
N ASP A 255 -6.42 -21.52 7.59
CA ASP A 255 -7.61 -22.37 7.42
C ASP A 255 -7.69 -23.51 8.45
N THR A 256 -6.54 -23.94 8.99
CA THR A 256 -6.48 -25.09 9.92
C THR A 256 -6.69 -24.67 11.36
N THR A 257 -6.08 -23.56 11.78
CA THR A 257 -6.07 -23.11 13.19
C THR A 257 -6.99 -21.94 13.46
N GLY A 258 -7.40 -21.20 12.41
CA GLY A 258 -8.14 -19.94 12.53
C GLY A 258 -7.28 -18.76 13.01
N GLU A 259 -6.00 -18.97 13.31
CA GLU A 259 -5.08 -17.95 13.82
C GLU A 259 -4.62 -17.01 12.71
N TYR A 260 -4.22 -15.78 13.10
CA TYR A 260 -3.80 -14.72 12.19
C TYR A 260 -2.28 -14.58 12.15
N TYR A 261 -1.69 -14.68 10.97
CA TYR A 261 -0.25 -14.59 10.72
C TYR A 261 0.08 -13.33 9.95
N PHE A 262 0.89 -12.45 10.52
CA PHE A 262 1.37 -11.24 9.84
C PHE A 262 2.40 -11.58 8.77
N ILE A 263 2.20 -11.06 7.57
CA ILE A 263 3.02 -11.36 6.38
C ILE A 263 3.88 -10.18 5.96
N GLU A 264 3.31 -8.96 6.02
CA GLU A 264 3.93 -7.73 5.53
C GLU A 264 3.33 -6.51 6.24
N CYS A 265 4.15 -5.45 6.37
CA CYS A 265 3.71 -4.13 6.76
C CYS A 265 3.96 -3.12 5.64
N ASN A 266 2.97 -2.27 5.39
CA ASN A 266 3.04 -1.12 4.50
C ASN A 266 2.86 0.16 5.34
N PRO A 267 3.95 0.85 5.75
CA PRO A 267 3.90 2.02 6.63
C PRO A 267 3.51 3.31 5.86
N ARG A 268 2.41 3.25 5.11
CA ARG A 268 1.88 4.29 4.22
C ARG A 268 0.42 4.01 3.88
N ALA A 269 -0.17 4.89 3.07
CA ALA A 269 -1.50 4.65 2.54
C ALA A 269 -1.57 3.40 1.64
N THR A 270 -2.66 2.65 1.77
CA THR A 270 -3.04 1.53 0.91
C THR A 270 -4.52 1.65 0.52
N ASN A 271 -5.03 0.67 -0.23
CA ASN A 271 -6.43 0.70 -0.68
C ASN A 271 -7.45 0.70 0.47
N GLY A 272 -7.07 0.36 1.68
CA GLY A 272 -7.94 0.46 2.85
C GLY A 272 -8.35 1.90 3.20
N ALA A 273 -7.59 2.92 2.74
CA ALA A 273 -7.97 4.33 2.88
C ALA A 273 -9.29 4.68 2.18
N LEU A 274 -9.72 3.87 1.19
CA LEU A 274 -11.03 3.99 0.52
C LEU A 274 -12.22 3.87 1.50
N PHE A 275 -12.01 3.19 2.61
CA PHE A 275 -13.04 2.88 3.59
C PHE A 275 -13.02 3.79 4.81
N MET A 276 -12.08 4.73 4.88
CA MET A 276 -12.00 5.67 6.00
C MET A 276 -13.08 6.75 5.91
N GLN A 277 -13.50 7.24 7.07
CA GLN A 277 -14.33 8.43 7.20
C GLN A 277 -13.43 9.69 7.30
N PRO A 278 -13.94 10.86 6.88
CA PRO A 278 -13.16 12.10 6.90
C PRO A 278 -12.59 12.48 8.27
N GLU A 279 -13.31 12.17 9.36
CA GLU A 279 -12.97 12.55 10.73
C GLU A 279 -11.58 12.03 11.17
N VAL A 280 -11.10 10.94 10.57
CA VAL A 280 -9.79 10.38 10.88
C VAL A 280 -8.66 11.39 10.63
N TRP A 281 -8.83 12.25 9.63
CA TRP A 281 -7.85 13.29 9.28
C TRP A 281 -7.83 14.48 10.24
N GLU A 282 -8.79 14.53 11.17
CA GLU A 282 -8.82 15.46 12.31
C GLU A 282 -8.35 14.79 13.61
N LEU A 283 -7.73 13.62 13.50
CA LEU A 283 -7.29 12.78 14.62
C LEU A 283 -8.45 12.37 15.55
N LYS A 284 -9.65 12.21 14.98
CA LYS A 284 -10.86 11.77 15.70
C LYS A 284 -11.16 10.30 15.40
N PRO A 285 -11.54 9.49 16.41
CA PRO A 285 -11.97 8.12 16.19
C PRO A 285 -13.23 8.08 15.32
N CYS A 286 -13.24 7.12 14.38
CA CYS A 286 -14.42 6.88 13.53
C CYS A 286 -14.50 5.41 13.10
N THR A 287 -15.70 4.98 12.70
CA THR A 287 -15.92 3.64 12.17
C THR A 287 -15.70 3.66 10.65
N PRO A 288 -14.98 2.69 10.08
CA PRO A 288 -14.77 2.61 8.64
C PRO A 288 -16.07 2.29 7.90
N LYS A 289 -16.11 2.59 6.60
CA LYS A 289 -17.21 2.22 5.70
C LYS A 289 -17.14 0.72 5.38
N TYR A 290 -18.28 0.04 5.36
CA TYR A 290 -18.39 -1.35 4.93
C TYR A 290 -19.04 -1.38 3.55
N GLU A 291 -18.22 -1.42 2.51
CA GLU A 291 -18.67 -1.39 1.12
C GLU A 291 -17.69 -2.15 0.21
N ALA A 292 -18.09 -2.36 -1.04
CA ALA A 292 -17.23 -2.88 -2.07
C ALA A 292 -16.76 -1.75 -3.01
N ARG A 293 -15.48 -1.73 -3.33
CA ARG A 293 -14.82 -0.78 -4.24
C ARG A 293 -14.02 -1.52 -5.29
N GLN A 294 -13.86 -0.96 -6.48
CA GLN A 294 -13.12 -1.61 -7.56
C GLN A 294 -12.45 -0.61 -8.50
N LEU A 295 -11.48 -1.13 -9.26
CA LEU A 295 -10.89 -0.50 -10.44
C LEU A 295 -11.58 -1.09 -11.68
N ILE A 296 -12.73 -0.54 -12.08
CA ILE A 296 -13.59 -1.12 -13.14
C ILE A 296 -12.82 -1.35 -14.44
N PHE A 297 -11.99 -0.40 -14.91
CA PHE A 297 -11.28 -0.57 -16.17
C PHE A 297 -10.20 -1.65 -16.11
N VAL A 298 -9.52 -1.82 -14.97
CA VAL A 298 -8.57 -2.91 -14.78
C VAL A 298 -9.31 -4.24 -14.68
N SER A 299 -10.44 -4.28 -13.99
CA SER A 299 -11.31 -5.46 -13.90
C SER A 299 -11.87 -5.86 -15.27
N LEU A 300 -12.28 -4.90 -16.09
CA LEU A 300 -12.74 -5.13 -17.46
C LEU A 300 -11.61 -5.63 -18.36
N TYR A 301 -10.42 -5.04 -18.29
CA TYR A 301 -9.24 -5.52 -19.01
C TYR A 301 -8.93 -6.98 -18.64
N ASN A 302 -8.92 -7.32 -17.35
CA ASN A 302 -8.70 -8.68 -16.88
C ASN A 302 -9.78 -9.65 -17.38
N PHE A 303 -11.05 -9.20 -17.47
CA PHE A 303 -12.13 -9.99 -18.04
C PHE A 303 -11.92 -10.25 -19.54
N ILE A 304 -11.52 -9.23 -20.31
CA ILE A 304 -11.25 -9.38 -21.76
C ILE A 304 -10.08 -10.35 -22.00
N MET A 305 -9.01 -10.21 -21.23
CA MET A 305 -7.81 -11.05 -21.37
C MET A 305 -8.01 -12.49 -20.87
N ARG A 306 -8.91 -12.68 -19.88
CA ARG A 306 -9.22 -13.99 -19.27
C ARG A 306 -10.72 -14.08 -18.99
N PRO A 307 -11.56 -14.41 -20.00
CA PRO A 307 -13.02 -14.43 -19.89
C PRO A 307 -13.49 -15.59 -19.02
N LYS A 308 -13.55 -15.40 -17.72
CA LYS A 308 -14.12 -16.34 -16.74
C LYS A 308 -15.40 -15.75 -16.16
N LYS A 309 -16.41 -16.60 -15.91
CA LYS A 309 -17.73 -16.20 -15.39
C LYS A 309 -17.62 -15.35 -14.12
N HIS A 310 -16.76 -15.74 -13.19
CA HIS A 310 -16.56 -14.99 -11.95
C HIS A 310 -15.97 -13.57 -12.16
N ASN A 311 -15.18 -13.34 -13.21
CA ASN A 311 -14.68 -12.01 -13.55
C ASN A 311 -15.80 -11.09 -14.05
N LEU A 312 -16.80 -11.65 -14.76
CA LEU A 312 -17.97 -10.90 -15.20
C LEU A 312 -18.90 -10.56 -14.03
N GLU A 313 -19.11 -11.49 -13.11
CA GLU A 313 -19.92 -11.25 -11.91
C GLU A 313 -19.32 -10.13 -11.05
N ARG A 314 -18.00 -10.08 -10.92
CA ARG A 314 -17.29 -9.03 -10.15
C ARG A 314 -17.48 -7.63 -10.71
N LEU A 315 -17.57 -7.46 -12.03
CA LEU A 315 -17.87 -6.15 -12.64
C LEU A 315 -19.21 -5.55 -12.16
N LYS A 316 -20.11 -6.36 -11.63
CA LYS A 316 -21.43 -5.93 -11.12
C LYS A 316 -21.37 -5.40 -9.67
N TYR A 317 -20.32 -5.74 -8.94
CA TYR A 317 -20.22 -5.43 -7.52
C TYR A 317 -19.09 -4.43 -7.23
N GLY A 318 -19.42 -3.40 -6.49
CA GLY A 318 -18.49 -2.38 -6.06
C GLY A 318 -18.50 -1.13 -6.94
N LYS A 319 -18.41 0.01 -6.26
CA LYS A 319 -18.31 1.33 -6.89
C LYS A 319 -16.88 1.55 -7.38
N ASP A 320 -16.72 2.08 -8.59
CA ASP A 320 -15.39 2.47 -9.06
C ASP A 320 -14.78 3.57 -8.19
N ILE A 321 -13.48 3.46 -7.92
CA ILE A 321 -12.77 4.38 -7.02
C ILE A 321 -12.62 5.79 -7.62
N PHE A 322 -12.69 5.95 -8.95
CA PHE A 322 -12.66 7.23 -9.65
C PHE A 322 -14.04 7.76 -10.01
N TRP A 323 -15.12 7.04 -9.63
CA TRP A 323 -16.47 7.48 -9.96
C TRP A 323 -17.02 8.47 -8.94
N HIS A 324 -17.37 9.67 -9.45
CA HIS A 324 -18.15 10.64 -8.69
C HIS A 324 -19.23 11.25 -9.56
N PRO A 325 -20.51 11.37 -9.10
CA PRO A 325 -21.63 11.86 -9.90
C PRO A 325 -21.41 13.24 -10.50
N SER A 326 -20.71 14.12 -9.77
CA SER A 326 -20.44 15.50 -10.22
C SER A 326 -19.19 15.64 -11.09
N GLU A 327 -18.35 14.59 -11.23
CA GLU A 327 -17.08 14.61 -11.97
C GLU A 327 -16.91 13.39 -12.88
N LYS A 328 -17.89 13.09 -13.70
CA LYS A 328 -17.84 11.92 -14.61
C LYS A 328 -16.58 11.88 -15.50
N GLY A 329 -15.99 13.03 -15.80
CA GLY A 329 -14.77 13.15 -16.61
C GLY A 329 -13.56 12.45 -15.96
N ILE A 330 -13.42 12.49 -14.64
CA ILE A 330 -12.32 11.85 -13.90
C ILE A 330 -12.33 10.33 -14.08
N PHE A 331 -13.52 9.73 -14.14
CA PHE A 331 -13.67 8.30 -14.44
C PHE A 331 -13.02 7.91 -15.77
N PHE A 332 -13.08 8.77 -16.80
CA PHE A 332 -12.45 8.52 -18.09
C PHE A 332 -10.97 8.91 -18.13
N GLU A 333 -10.53 9.89 -17.32
CA GLU A 333 -9.10 10.28 -17.24
C GLU A 333 -8.21 9.12 -16.76
N GLN A 334 -8.73 8.16 -16.00
CA GLN A 334 -7.98 6.95 -15.63
C GLN A 334 -7.59 6.10 -16.85
N LEU A 335 -8.40 6.08 -17.93
CA LEU A 335 -8.05 5.40 -19.18
C LEU A 335 -6.87 6.08 -19.86
N ILE A 336 -6.88 7.42 -19.89
CA ILE A 336 -5.81 8.22 -20.50
C ILE A 336 -4.51 8.03 -19.73
N SER A 337 -4.54 8.18 -18.43
CA SER A 337 -3.35 7.97 -17.60
C SER A 337 -2.86 6.53 -17.63
N GLY A 338 -3.76 5.55 -17.61
CA GLY A 338 -3.43 4.13 -17.75
C GLY A 338 -2.77 3.81 -19.09
N ALA A 339 -3.30 4.35 -20.19
CA ALA A 339 -2.69 4.21 -21.52
C ALA A 339 -1.28 4.86 -21.57
N GLN A 340 -1.09 6.04 -20.97
CA GLN A 340 0.21 6.69 -20.89
C GLN A 340 1.23 5.85 -20.09
N TRP A 341 0.82 5.25 -18.98
CA TRP A 341 1.66 4.33 -18.21
C TRP A 341 2.02 3.09 -19.02
N TRP A 342 1.03 2.47 -19.67
CA TRP A 342 1.25 1.29 -20.51
C TRP A 342 2.21 1.56 -21.68
N LEU A 343 2.04 2.66 -22.40
CA LEU A 343 2.94 3.05 -23.49
C LEU A 343 4.37 3.29 -22.98
N THR A 344 4.52 3.92 -21.82
CA THR A 344 5.84 4.13 -21.20
C THR A 344 6.49 2.80 -20.80
N ALA A 345 5.73 1.90 -20.17
CA ALA A 345 6.23 0.57 -19.81
C ALA A 345 6.70 -0.21 -21.04
N LYS A 346 5.91 -0.19 -22.11
CA LYS A 346 6.24 -0.83 -23.39
C LYS A 346 7.52 -0.25 -24.00
N SER A 347 7.69 1.06 -24.00
CA SER A 347 8.88 1.71 -24.55
C SER A 347 10.14 1.39 -23.75
N LEU A 348 10.03 1.23 -22.43
CA LEU A 348 11.12 0.86 -21.52
C LEU A 348 11.30 -0.65 -21.35
N LYS A 349 10.50 -1.46 -22.05
CA LYS A 349 10.52 -2.95 -21.96
C LYS A 349 10.37 -3.45 -20.52
N THR A 350 9.50 -2.84 -19.74
CA THR A 350 9.24 -3.17 -18.34
C THR A 350 7.74 -3.27 -18.03
N THR A 351 7.36 -3.47 -16.78
CA THR A 351 5.95 -3.54 -16.38
C THR A 351 5.41 -2.17 -15.93
N VAL A 352 4.10 -1.97 -16.00
CA VAL A 352 3.43 -0.77 -15.48
C VAL A 352 3.73 -0.62 -13.99
N ASN A 353 3.67 -1.69 -13.22
CA ASN A 353 3.94 -1.66 -11.77
C ASN A 353 5.34 -1.13 -11.46
N THR A 354 6.35 -1.57 -12.21
CA THR A 354 7.73 -1.10 -12.02
C THR A 354 7.85 0.41 -12.25
N ILE A 355 7.27 0.93 -13.34
CA ILE A 355 7.45 2.35 -13.69
C ILE A 355 6.59 3.30 -12.86
N THR A 356 5.49 2.84 -12.29
CA THR A 356 4.62 3.69 -11.46
C THR A 356 5.26 4.08 -10.13
N THR A 357 6.34 3.43 -9.73
CA THR A 357 7.03 3.70 -8.47
C THR A 357 8.52 4.00 -8.64
N TYR A 358 9.07 3.82 -9.83
CA TYR A 358 10.51 3.93 -10.11
C TYR A 358 11.16 5.24 -9.63
N ASP A 359 10.44 6.32 -9.65
CA ASP A 359 10.91 7.66 -9.29
C ASP A 359 10.56 8.09 -7.84
N ILE A 360 9.91 7.21 -7.08
CA ILE A 360 9.50 7.46 -5.68
C ILE A 360 9.91 6.33 -4.71
N GLU A 361 10.50 5.23 -5.20
CA GLU A 361 10.90 4.06 -4.40
C GLU A 361 12.42 3.99 -4.19
#